data_807845148dc2d6be48e2469a7110b062
#
_entry.id   807845148dc2d6be48e2469a7110b062
#
_cell.length_a   1.000
_cell.length_b   1.000
_cell.length_c   1.000
_cell.angle_alpha   90.00
_cell.angle_beta   90.00
_cell.angle_gamma   90.00
#
_symmetry.space_group_name_H-M   'P 1'
#
loop_
_entity.id
_entity.type
_entity.pdbx_description
1 polymer ?
#
loop_
_entity_poly.entity_id
_entity_poly.type
_entity_poly.pdbx_seq_one_letter_code
_entity_poly.pdbx_strand_id
1 'polypeptide(L)'
;MQNEILYGKEARTKLKIGIDKLADAVVSTLGPNGRNVVIFKGSMEPPQSTKDGVTVAKSFVLSDPSEELGTLLIRQAAVKTADKVGDGTTTSTLLARDMITLGLSHLDSGKNAVEIKRQIDRATKEVVNALRENIAEDISAEG
;
A
#
# COMPACT_ATOMS: atom_id res chain seq x y z
N MET A 1 21.49 3.18 -19.81
CA MET A 1 20.03 3.21 -19.55
C MET A 1 19.46 4.43 -20.23
N GLN A 2 18.50 4.28 -21.12
CA GLN A 2 17.77 5.42 -21.68
C GLN A 2 16.81 5.94 -20.61
N ASN A 3 16.79 7.25 -20.37
CA ASN A 3 15.81 7.88 -19.50
C ASN A 3 14.44 7.85 -20.21
N GLU A 4 13.48 7.16 -19.64
CA GLU A 4 12.08 7.20 -20.08
C GLU A 4 11.36 8.32 -19.34
N ILE A 5 10.69 9.20 -20.09
CA ILE A 5 9.91 10.30 -19.50
C ILE A 5 8.44 10.01 -19.79
N LEU A 6 7.68 9.67 -18.76
CA LEU A 6 6.23 9.49 -18.81
C LEU A 6 5.53 10.65 -18.11
N TYR A 7 4.38 11.07 -18.64
CA TYR A 7 3.59 12.15 -18.05
C TYR A 7 2.08 11.92 -18.21
N GLY A 8 1.30 12.70 -17.50
CA GLY A 8 -0.16 12.71 -17.62
C GLY A 8 -0.80 11.36 -17.26
N LYS A 9 -1.74 10.90 -18.09
CA LYS A 9 -2.51 9.68 -17.84
C LYS A 9 -1.65 8.42 -17.95
N GLU A 10 -0.71 8.40 -18.88
CA GLU A 10 0.17 7.23 -19.08
C GLU A 10 1.03 6.96 -17.84
N ALA A 11 1.67 7.99 -17.30
CA ALA A 11 2.43 7.87 -16.06
C ALA A 11 1.57 7.36 -14.90
N ARG A 12 0.36 7.91 -14.73
CA ARG A 12 -0.57 7.45 -13.69
C ARG A 12 -0.98 5.99 -13.87
N THR A 13 -1.20 5.55 -15.11
CA THR A 13 -1.55 4.15 -15.41
C THR A 13 -0.42 3.20 -15.02
N LYS A 14 0.81 3.51 -15.38
CA LYS A 14 1.99 2.71 -15.04
C LYS A 14 2.18 2.63 -13.51
N LEU A 15 2.13 3.76 -12.82
CA LEU A 15 2.19 3.79 -11.36
C LEU A 15 1.07 2.95 -10.72
N LYS A 16 -0.16 3.06 -11.23
CA LYS A 16 -1.31 2.30 -10.71
C LYS A 16 -1.11 0.79 -10.86
N ILE A 17 -0.58 0.34 -12.01
CA ILE A 17 -0.27 -1.08 -12.23
C ILE A 17 0.73 -1.58 -11.18
N GLY A 18 1.80 -0.84 -10.91
CA GLY A 18 2.77 -1.21 -9.88
C GLY A 18 2.17 -1.25 -8.48
N ILE A 19 1.34 -0.26 -8.14
CA ILE A 19 0.61 -0.19 -6.87
C ILE A 19 -0.29 -1.42 -6.70
N ASP A 20 -1.08 -1.76 -7.71
CA ASP A 20 -2.01 -2.89 -7.65
C ASP A 20 -1.27 -4.22 -7.51
N LYS A 21 -0.24 -4.45 -8.31
CA LYS A 21 0.55 -5.69 -8.27
C LYS A 21 1.14 -5.94 -6.88
N LEU A 22 1.73 -4.92 -6.26
CA LEU A 22 2.27 -5.07 -4.90
C LEU A 22 1.15 -5.25 -3.88
N ALA A 23 0.10 -4.44 -3.95
CA ALA A 23 -1.01 -4.53 -3.00
C ALA A 23 -1.70 -5.90 -3.06
N ASP A 24 -1.93 -6.46 -4.24
CA ASP A 24 -2.53 -7.79 -4.40
C ASP A 24 -1.66 -8.89 -3.78
N ALA A 25 -0.33 -8.82 -3.95
CA ALA A 25 0.59 -9.74 -3.31
C ALA A 25 0.52 -9.66 -1.78
N VAL A 26 0.52 -8.44 -1.22
CA VAL A 26 0.44 -8.21 0.23
C VAL A 26 -0.93 -8.60 0.78
N VAL A 27 -2.03 -8.21 0.13
CA VAL A 27 -3.40 -8.50 0.56
C VAL A 27 -3.71 -9.99 0.53
N SER A 28 -3.05 -10.78 -0.31
CA SER A 28 -3.20 -12.24 -0.32
C SER A 28 -2.85 -12.89 1.03
N THR A 29 -2.11 -12.21 1.90
CA THR A 29 -1.75 -12.66 3.26
C THR A 29 -2.79 -12.28 4.33
N LEU A 30 -3.84 -11.51 3.98
CA LEU A 30 -4.77 -10.92 4.93
C LEU A 30 -5.71 -11.94 5.58
N GLY A 31 -5.87 -11.81 6.88
CA GLY A 31 -6.89 -12.51 7.66
C GLY A 31 -6.64 -14.00 7.88
N PRO A 32 -7.63 -14.71 8.46
CA PRO A 32 -7.48 -16.12 8.85
C PRO A 32 -7.31 -17.07 7.66
N ASN A 33 -7.84 -16.71 6.49
CA ASN A 33 -7.66 -17.42 5.23
C ASN A 33 -6.47 -16.89 4.39
N GLY A 34 -5.64 -16.03 4.98
CA GLY A 34 -4.45 -15.49 4.32
C GLY A 34 -3.48 -16.59 3.86
N ARG A 35 -2.98 -16.46 2.66
CA ARG A 35 -2.07 -17.42 2.03
C ARG A 35 -0.61 -17.06 2.32
N ASN A 36 0.26 -18.07 2.32
CA ASN A 36 1.69 -17.83 2.27
C ASN A 36 2.07 -17.30 0.89
N VAL A 37 2.95 -16.30 0.88
CA VAL A 37 3.63 -15.85 -0.32
C VAL A 37 5.00 -16.49 -0.35
N VAL A 38 5.38 -17.04 -1.49
CA VAL A 38 6.71 -17.60 -1.71
C VAL A 38 7.58 -16.56 -2.42
N ILE A 39 8.67 -16.17 -1.79
CA ILE A 39 9.64 -15.22 -2.31
C ILE A 39 10.82 -15.99 -2.85
N PHE A 40 11.09 -15.82 -4.14
CA PHE A 40 12.25 -16.42 -4.81
C PHE A 40 13.32 -15.35 -5.03
N LYS A 41 14.47 -15.53 -4.39
CA LYS A 41 15.58 -14.56 -4.42
C LYS A 41 16.70 -14.93 -5.41
N GLY A 42 16.39 -15.79 -6.36
CA GLY A 42 17.35 -16.31 -7.34
C GLY A 42 17.83 -17.73 -7.04
N SER A 43 18.69 -18.26 -7.89
CA SER A 43 19.08 -19.70 -7.86
C SER A 43 20.02 -20.08 -6.73
N MET A 44 20.61 -19.11 -6.01
CA MET A 44 21.57 -19.39 -4.93
C MET A 44 20.97 -19.38 -3.53
N GLU A 45 19.75 -18.87 -3.36
CA GLU A 45 19.07 -18.84 -2.07
C GLU A 45 17.82 -19.72 -2.10
N PRO A 46 17.52 -20.46 -1.00
CA PRO A 46 16.29 -21.22 -0.92
C PRO A 46 15.06 -20.26 -0.93
N PRO A 47 13.92 -20.70 -1.53
CA PRO A 47 12.70 -19.93 -1.50
C PRO A 47 12.24 -19.66 -0.05
N GLN A 48 11.85 -18.41 0.22
CA GLN A 48 11.31 -18.00 1.53
C GLN A 48 9.79 -17.97 1.48
N SER A 49 9.13 -18.70 2.35
CA SER A 49 7.68 -18.63 2.52
C SER A 49 7.33 -17.74 3.70
N THR A 50 6.40 -16.79 3.51
CA THR A 50 5.99 -15.85 4.56
C THR A 50 4.52 -15.46 4.43
N LYS A 51 3.91 -15.07 5.56
CA LYS A 51 2.61 -14.39 5.64
C LYS A 51 2.76 -12.92 6.06
N ASP A 52 3.97 -12.49 6.37
CA ASP A 52 4.20 -11.11 6.81
C ASP A 52 4.15 -10.14 5.64
N GLY A 53 3.16 -9.22 5.67
CA GLY A 53 2.91 -8.25 4.62
C GLY A 53 4.08 -7.30 4.38
N VAL A 54 4.83 -6.89 5.42
CA VAL A 54 5.99 -6.01 5.24
C VAL A 54 7.16 -6.74 4.57
N THR A 55 7.38 -8.01 4.90
CA THR A 55 8.39 -8.84 4.24
C THR A 55 8.06 -9.03 2.76
N VAL A 56 6.79 -9.31 2.43
CA VAL A 56 6.33 -9.38 1.05
C VAL A 56 6.57 -8.05 0.33
N ALA A 57 6.15 -6.93 0.94
CA ALA A 57 6.29 -5.59 0.34
C ALA A 57 7.75 -5.22 0.07
N LYS A 58 8.68 -5.54 0.99
CA LYS A 58 10.12 -5.26 0.83
C LYS A 58 10.79 -6.12 -0.24
N SER A 59 10.29 -7.35 -0.45
CA SER A 59 10.87 -8.30 -1.41
C SER A 59 10.29 -8.19 -2.82
N PHE A 60 9.20 -7.44 -2.99
CA PHE A 60 8.50 -7.30 -4.26
C PHE A 60 9.23 -6.32 -5.17
N VAL A 61 9.62 -6.75 -6.36
CA VAL A 61 10.31 -5.92 -7.36
C VAL A 61 9.73 -6.20 -8.74
N LEU A 62 9.55 -5.17 -9.54
CA LEU A 62 9.10 -5.27 -10.93
C LEU A 62 10.23 -4.93 -11.90
N SER A 63 10.21 -5.58 -13.08
CA SER A 63 11.20 -5.35 -14.14
C SER A 63 10.95 -4.05 -14.92
N ASP A 64 9.70 -3.58 -14.99
CA ASP A 64 9.35 -2.30 -15.62
C ASP A 64 9.65 -1.16 -14.62
N PRO A 65 10.58 -0.23 -14.94
CA PRO A 65 10.97 0.83 -14.02
C PRO A 65 9.84 1.77 -13.65
N SER A 66 8.91 2.03 -14.58
CA SER A 66 7.78 2.93 -14.36
C SER A 66 6.71 2.31 -13.44
N GLU A 67 6.49 0.99 -13.55
CA GLU A 67 5.64 0.25 -12.63
C GLU A 67 6.33 0.08 -11.26
N GLU A 68 7.66 -0.14 -11.23
CA GLU A 68 8.41 -0.24 -9.97
C GLU A 68 8.30 1.05 -9.13
N LEU A 69 8.23 2.23 -9.74
CA LEU A 69 7.94 3.47 -9.01
C LEU A 69 6.60 3.39 -8.26
N GLY A 70 5.59 2.76 -8.84
CA GLY A 70 4.32 2.50 -8.17
C GLY A 70 4.48 1.58 -6.96
N THR A 71 5.28 0.51 -7.08
CA THR A 71 5.56 -0.36 -5.92
C THR A 71 6.30 0.38 -4.81
N LEU A 72 7.26 1.24 -5.14
CA LEU A 72 8.00 2.04 -4.17
C LEU A 72 7.07 2.99 -3.39
N LEU A 73 6.08 3.57 -4.05
CA LEU A 73 5.10 4.45 -3.40
C LEU A 73 4.24 3.69 -2.39
N ILE A 74 3.60 2.58 -2.81
CA ILE A 74 2.68 1.84 -1.94
C ILE A 74 3.43 1.09 -0.82
N ARG A 75 4.66 0.63 -1.07
CA ARG A 75 5.52 -0.01 -0.07
C ARG A 75 5.72 0.85 1.17
N GLN A 76 5.75 2.17 1.01
CA GLN A 76 5.88 3.10 2.14
C GLN A 76 4.74 2.97 3.15
N ALA A 77 3.53 2.60 2.74
CA ALA A 77 2.41 2.38 3.66
C ALA A 77 2.71 1.20 4.59
N ALA A 78 3.14 0.05 4.05
CA ALA A 78 3.52 -1.12 4.84
C ALA A 78 4.70 -0.83 5.78
N VAL A 79 5.78 -0.24 5.24
CA VAL A 79 7.02 0.02 6.00
C VAL A 79 6.77 1.01 7.14
N LYS A 80 6.11 2.15 6.86
CA LYS A 80 5.82 3.15 7.91
C LYS A 80 4.90 2.62 9.00
N THR A 81 3.97 1.73 8.65
CA THR A 81 3.08 1.10 9.65
C THR A 81 3.87 0.11 10.50
N ALA A 82 4.72 -0.73 9.88
CA ALA A 82 5.60 -1.64 10.62
C ALA A 82 6.52 -0.90 11.60
N ASP A 83 7.15 0.19 11.14
CA ASP A 83 8.10 0.97 11.93
C ASP A 83 7.43 1.70 13.12
N LYS A 84 6.17 2.12 12.96
CA LYS A 84 5.47 2.91 13.99
C LYS A 84 4.65 2.06 14.96
N VAL A 85 4.05 0.99 14.47
CA VAL A 85 3.03 0.22 15.21
C VAL A 85 3.42 -1.25 15.34
N GLY A 86 4.17 -1.79 14.39
CA GLY A 86 4.57 -3.20 14.36
C GLY A 86 3.50 -4.16 13.84
N ASP A 87 2.28 -3.70 13.61
CA ASP A 87 1.15 -4.50 13.11
C ASP A 87 0.28 -3.71 12.13
N GLY A 88 -0.67 -4.40 11.45
CA GLY A 88 -1.62 -3.76 10.51
C GLY A 88 -1.01 -3.39 9.15
N THR A 89 0.15 -3.91 8.79
CA THR A 89 0.86 -3.59 7.53
C THR A 89 0.06 -3.94 6.28
N THR A 90 -0.62 -5.07 6.28
CA THR A 90 -1.48 -5.51 5.16
C THR A 90 -2.71 -4.61 5.04
N THR A 91 -3.36 -4.29 6.16
CA THR A 91 -4.53 -3.39 6.19
C THR A 91 -4.17 -1.99 5.70
N SER A 92 -3.03 -1.43 6.14
CA SER A 92 -2.58 -0.10 5.70
C SER A 92 -2.26 -0.07 4.21
N THR A 93 -1.69 -1.15 3.67
CA THR A 93 -1.43 -1.27 2.23
C THR A 93 -2.73 -1.33 1.42
N LEU A 94 -3.72 -2.10 1.88
CA LEU A 94 -5.03 -2.18 1.25
C LEU A 94 -5.73 -0.83 1.23
N LEU A 95 -5.81 -0.15 2.37
CA LEU A 95 -6.43 1.17 2.49
C LEU A 95 -5.72 2.21 1.61
N ALA A 96 -4.38 2.22 1.58
CA ALA A 96 -3.61 3.12 0.73
C ALA A 96 -3.90 2.89 -0.76
N ARG A 97 -3.95 1.62 -1.22
CA ARG A 97 -4.33 1.28 -2.60
C ARG A 97 -5.72 1.81 -2.95
N ASP A 98 -6.70 1.58 -2.08
CA ASP A 98 -8.08 1.95 -2.35
C ASP A 98 -8.26 3.48 -2.39
N MET A 99 -7.60 4.21 -1.47
CA MET A 99 -7.57 5.68 -1.50
C MET A 99 -6.92 6.22 -2.79
N ILE A 100 -5.81 5.62 -3.24
CA ILE A 100 -5.14 6.00 -4.49
C ILE A 100 -6.06 5.71 -5.67
N THR A 101 -6.70 4.54 -5.71
CA THR A 101 -7.61 4.14 -6.79
C THR A 101 -8.78 5.12 -6.94
N LEU A 102 -9.42 5.47 -5.83
CA LEU A 102 -10.50 6.46 -5.81
C LEU A 102 -10.00 7.85 -6.20
N GLY A 103 -8.84 8.27 -5.66
CA GLY A 103 -8.23 9.55 -6.01
C GLY A 103 -7.93 9.68 -7.50
N LEU A 104 -7.35 8.64 -8.12
CA LEU A 104 -7.06 8.62 -9.54
C LEU A 104 -8.33 8.63 -10.40
N SER A 105 -9.40 7.92 -10.01
CA SER A 105 -10.68 7.95 -10.72
C SER A 105 -11.30 9.35 -10.71
N HIS A 106 -11.17 10.07 -9.60
CA HIS A 106 -11.62 11.46 -9.51
C HIS A 106 -10.78 12.41 -10.37
N LEU A 107 -9.46 12.21 -10.42
CA LEU A 107 -8.58 12.98 -11.33
C LEU A 107 -8.96 12.75 -12.80
N ASP A 108 -9.20 11.50 -13.18
CA ASP A 108 -9.56 11.15 -14.56
C ASP A 108 -10.96 11.67 -14.93
N SER A 109 -11.85 11.91 -13.95
CA SER A 109 -13.12 12.64 -14.15
C SER A 109 -13.00 14.16 -14.19
N GLY A 110 -11.77 14.70 -14.13
CA GLY A 110 -11.49 16.14 -14.23
C GLY A 110 -11.56 16.91 -12.91
N LYS A 111 -11.64 16.24 -11.76
CA LYS A 111 -11.61 16.94 -10.46
C LYS A 111 -10.20 17.45 -10.15
N ASN A 112 -10.15 18.54 -9.38
CA ASN A 112 -8.90 19.18 -8.98
C ASN A 112 -8.13 18.32 -7.96
N ALA A 113 -6.83 18.06 -8.22
CA ALA A 113 -5.97 17.24 -7.36
C ALA A 113 -5.83 17.80 -5.93
N VAL A 114 -5.77 19.12 -5.78
CA VAL A 114 -5.65 19.77 -4.46
C VAL A 114 -6.92 19.56 -3.65
N GLU A 115 -8.08 19.64 -4.31
CA GLU A 115 -9.38 19.40 -3.66
C GLU A 115 -9.52 17.92 -3.25
N ILE A 116 -9.14 16.97 -4.11
CA ILE A 116 -9.14 15.55 -3.78
C ILE A 116 -8.27 15.29 -2.53
N LYS A 117 -7.04 15.87 -2.51
CA LYS A 117 -6.16 15.74 -1.34
C LYS A 117 -6.81 16.27 -0.07
N ARG A 118 -7.42 17.47 -0.12
CA ARG A 118 -8.10 18.05 1.06
C ARG A 118 -9.25 17.18 1.56
N GLN A 119 -10.02 16.58 0.64
CA GLN A 119 -11.12 15.67 1.00
C GLN A 119 -10.60 14.39 1.65
N ILE A 120 -9.51 13.80 1.15
CA ILE A 120 -8.87 12.63 1.76
C ILE A 120 -8.35 12.98 3.17
N ASP A 121 -7.65 14.10 3.32
CA ASP A 121 -7.12 14.54 4.61
C ASP A 121 -8.25 14.77 5.64
N ARG A 122 -9.36 15.36 5.21
CA ARG A 122 -10.54 15.59 6.06
C ARG A 122 -11.20 14.27 6.46
N ALA A 123 -11.53 13.42 5.51
CA ALA A 123 -12.15 12.13 5.76
C ALA A 123 -11.28 11.25 6.69
N THR A 124 -9.96 11.27 6.50
CA THR A 124 -9.03 10.54 7.39
C THR A 124 -9.12 11.04 8.82
N LYS A 125 -9.17 12.35 9.04
CA LYS A 125 -9.32 12.93 10.40
C LYS A 125 -10.66 12.54 11.04
N GLU A 126 -11.74 12.61 10.28
CA GLU A 126 -13.09 12.25 10.76
C GLU A 126 -13.14 10.76 11.17
N VAL A 127 -12.59 9.87 10.33
CA VAL A 127 -12.52 8.42 10.64
C VAL A 127 -11.64 8.16 11.87
N VAL A 128 -10.45 8.77 11.97
CA VAL A 128 -9.56 8.58 13.13
C VAL A 128 -10.22 9.06 14.42
N ASN A 129 -10.92 10.21 14.39
CA ASN A 129 -11.65 10.70 15.56
C ASN A 129 -12.78 9.74 15.95
N ALA A 130 -13.59 9.30 14.98
CA ALA A 130 -14.67 8.34 15.25
C ALA A 130 -14.15 7.02 15.84
N LEU A 131 -13.00 6.51 15.35
CA LEU A 131 -12.36 5.32 15.92
C LEU A 131 -11.92 5.55 17.38
N ARG A 132 -11.33 6.70 17.68
CA ARG A 132 -10.89 7.03 19.05
C ARG A 132 -12.04 7.21 20.02
N GLU A 133 -13.13 7.86 19.58
CA GLU A 133 -14.25 8.19 20.45
C GLU A 133 -15.22 7.01 20.67
N ASN A 134 -15.35 6.11 19.68
CA ASN A 134 -16.41 5.10 19.72
C ASN A 134 -15.90 3.66 19.79
N ILE A 135 -14.61 3.40 19.51
CA ILE A 135 -14.10 2.03 19.35
C ILE A 135 -12.85 1.78 20.20
N ALA A 136 -11.96 2.80 20.32
CA ALA A 136 -10.74 2.62 21.08
C ALA A 136 -11.02 2.52 22.60
N GLU A 137 -10.49 1.49 23.23
CA GLU A 137 -10.51 1.31 24.67
C GLU A 137 -9.09 1.43 25.22
N ASP A 138 -8.91 2.18 26.31
CA ASP A 138 -7.65 2.24 27.02
C ASP A 138 -7.41 0.91 27.75
N ILE A 139 -6.37 0.18 27.35
CA ILE A 139 -5.93 -1.01 28.08
C ILE A 139 -5.10 -0.53 29.26
N SER A 140 -5.65 -0.56 30.47
CA SER A 140 -4.88 -0.33 31.69
C SER A 140 -3.85 -1.47 31.85
N ALA A 141 -2.62 -1.10 32.24
CA ALA A 141 -1.51 -2.04 32.43
C ALA A 141 -1.67 -2.96 33.67
N GLU A 142 -2.89 -3.11 34.20
CA GLU A 142 -3.23 -3.98 35.30
C GLU A 142 -4.01 -5.19 34.75
N GLY A 143 -3.26 -6.21 34.35
CA GLY A 143 -3.76 -7.52 33.96
C GLY A 143 -2.65 -8.55 34.02
#